data_ae3f19dd5c4a5d9ddcb68766c11a0dba
#
_entry.id   ae3f19dd5c4a5d9ddcb68766c11a0dba
#
_cell.length_a   1.000
_cell.length_b   1.000
_cell.length_c   1.000
_cell.angle_alpha   90.00
_cell.angle_beta   90.00
_cell.angle_gamma   90.00
#
_symmetry.space_group_name_H-M   'P 1'
#
loop_
_entity.id
_entity.type
_entity.pdbx_description
1 polymer ?
#
loop_
_entity_poly.entity_id
_entity_poly.type
_entity_poly.pdbx_seq_one_letter_code
_entity_poly.pdbx_strand_id
1 'polypeptide(L)'
;MIKCFLWFVPCLFVLAGFAQKANYKEAERFMRGNAEKLLGSTKVSPRFLKESDKFWYSYKTGDGTRYYFVDPKAKIHRELFDREFMTAEISKYTHGPVNYKELPVRALAFKEDEKTLKFEVDTFRFEYNIYTNR
;
A
#
# COMPACT_ATOMS: atom_id res chain seq x y z
N MET A 1 -32.28 -38.60 -72.28
CA MET A 1 -32.37 -38.63 -70.79
C MET A 1 -30.96 -38.53 -70.22
N ILE A 2 -30.56 -37.32 -69.85
CA ILE A 2 -29.23 -37.03 -69.33
C ILE A 2 -29.41 -36.79 -67.84
N LYS A 3 -28.87 -37.66 -66.99
CA LYS A 3 -28.85 -37.49 -65.52
C LYS A 3 -27.65 -36.67 -65.15
N CYS A 4 -27.89 -35.41 -64.83
CA CYS A 4 -26.86 -34.56 -64.15
C CYS A 4 -26.68 -35.03 -62.72
N PHE A 5 -25.52 -35.61 -62.44
CA PHE A 5 -25.08 -35.97 -61.10
C PHE A 5 -24.36 -34.77 -60.52
N LEU A 6 -25.08 -33.99 -59.70
CA LEU A 6 -24.52 -32.85 -59.01
C LEU A 6 -23.65 -33.34 -57.82
N TRP A 7 -22.36 -33.21 -58.01
CA TRP A 7 -21.38 -33.57 -56.98
C TRP A 7 -21.31 -32.43 -56.00
N PHE A 8 -21.95 -32.61 -54.84
CA PHE A 8 -21.92 -31.65 -53.70
C PHE A 8 -20.62 -31.86 -52.92
N VAL A 9 -19.63 -31.04 -53.14
CA VAL A 9 -18.40 -31.03 -52.35
C VAL A 9 -18.65 -30.19 -51.09
N PRO A 10 -18.71 -30.77 -49.90
CA PRO A 10 -18.78 -29.98 -48.67
C PRO A 10 -17.41 -29.36 -48.43
N CYS A 11 -17.31 -28.07 -48.62
CA CYS A 11 -16.16 -27.26 -48.25
C CYS A 11 -16.05 -27.23 -46.70
N LEU A 12 -15.26 -28.12 -46.14
CA LEU A 12 -14.94 -28.16 -44.74
C LEU A 12 -14.02 -26.97 -44.42
N PHE A 13 -14.59 -25.83 -44.06
CA PHE A 13 -13.84 -24.72 -43.49
C PHE A 13 -13.31 -25.16 -42.13
N VAL A 14 -12.05 -25.60 -42.09
CA VAL A 14 -11.30 -25.74 -40.86
C VAL A 14 -11.00 -24.33 -40.37
N LEU A 15 -11.84 -23.80 -39.48
CA LEU A 15 -11.53 -22.63 -38.66
C LEU A 15 -10.38 -23.01 -37.76
N ALA A 16 -9.16 -22.74 -38.20
CA ALA A 16 -8.00 -22.72 -37.30
C ALA A 16 -8.23 -21.65 -36.24
N GLY A 17 -8.85 -22.03 -35.13
CA GLY A 17 -8.94 -21.21 -33.96
C GLY A 17 -7.51 -20.89 -33.50
N PHE A 18 -7.08 -19.66 -33.72
CA PHE A 18 -5.89 -19.17 -33.06
C PHE A 18 -6.19 -19.17 -31.53
N ALA A 19 -5.85 -20.29 -30.90
CA ALA A 19 -5.86 -20.36 -29.44
C ALA A 19 -4.91 -19.25 -28.96
N GLN A 20 -5.50 -18.17 -28.48
CA GLN A 20 -4.74 -17.12 -27.82
C GLN A 20 -3.88 -17.78 -26.75
N LYS A 21 -2.57 -17.74 -26.94
CA LYS A 21 -1.62 -18.29 -25.98
C LYS A 21 -1.81 -17.53 -24.69
N ALA A 22 -2.51 -18.13 -23.74
CA ALA A 22 -2.82 -17.48 -22.46
C ALA A 22 -1.51 -17.03 -21.82
N ASN A 23 -1.40 -15.73 -21.56
CA ASN A 23 -0.21 -15.15 -20.95
C ASN A 23 -0.27 -15.36 -19.44
N TYR A 24 0.02 -16.59 -19.01
CA TYR A 24 0.04 -16.98 -17.60
C TYR A 24 1.00 -16.11 -16.77
N LYS A 25 2.07 -15.62 -17.39
CA LYS A 25 3.06 -14.77 -16.71
C LYS A 25 2.49 -13.41 -16.34
N GLU A 26 1.62 -12.85 -17.17
CA GLU A 26 0.88 -11.62 -16.83
C GLU A 26 -0.24 -11.91 -15.82
N ALA A 27 -0.93 -13.03 -15.94
CA ALA A 27 -1.96 -13.42 -14.98
C ALA A 27 -1.38 -13.68 -13.57
N GLU A 28 -0.16 -14.22 -13.48
CA GLU A 28 0.54 -14.44 -12.21
C GLU A 28 0.80 -13.14 -11.43
N ARG A 29 0.98 -12.02 -12.13
CA ARG A 29 1.13 -10.69 -11.49
C ARG A 29 -0.11 -10.27 -10.71
N PHE A 30 -1.29 -10.76 -11.12
CA PHE A 30 -2.58 -10.46 -10.49
C PHE A 30 -3.03 -11.53 -9.49
N MET A 31 -2.23 -12.57 -9.27
CA MET A 31 -2.51 -13.51 -8.17
C MET A 31 -2.49 -12.78 -6.82
N ARG A 32 -3.33 -13.23 -5.90
CA ARG A 32 -3.63 -12.55 -4.63
C ARG A 32 -2.39 -12.03 -3.90
N GLY A 33 -1.33 -12.83 -3.77
CA GLY A 33 -0.10 -12.42 -3.09
C GLY A 33 0.74 -11.37 -3.82
N ASN A 34 0.61 -11.27 -5.14
CA ASN A 34 1.31 -10.27 -5.94
C ASN A 34 0.46 -9.00 -6.12
N ALA A 35 -0.85 -9.15 -6.24
CA ALA A 35 -1.78 -8.03 -6.29
C ALA A 35 -1.70 -7.17 -5.02
N GLU A 36 -1.59 -7.78 -3.84
CA GLU A 36 -1.41 -7.06 -2.57
C GLU A 36 -0.13 -6.20 -2.54
N LYS A 37 0.95 -6.67 -3.17
CA LYS A 37 2.20 -5.89 -3.29
C LYS A 37 2.06 -4.69 -4.24
N LEU A 38 1.22 -4.81 -5.27
CA LEU A 38 1.01 -3.77 -6.27
C LEU A 38 -0.03 -2.73 -5.80
N LEU A 39 -1.08 -3.19 -5.13
CA LEU A 39 -2.22 -2.34 -4.75
C LEU A 39 -2.04 -1.64 -3.39
N GLY A 40 -1.07 -2.09 -2.59
CA GLY A 40 -0.92 -1.58 -1.23
C GLY A 40 -2.08 -2.00 -0.30
N SER A 41 -2.39 -1.18 0.68
CA SER A 41 -3.49 -1.46 1.60
C SER A 41 -4.84 -1.23 0.94
N THR A 42 -5.69 -2.26 0.90
CA THR A 42 -7.08 -2.16 0.46
C THR A 42 -8.04 -1.74 1.58
N LYS A 43 -7.55 -1.76 2.83
CA LYS A 43 -8.29 -1.37 4.02
C LYS A 43 -7.53 -0.34 4.83
N VAL A 44 -8.23 0.65 5.31
CA VAL A 44 -7.73 1.64 6.25
C VAL A 44 -8.35 1.36 7.62
N SER A 45 -7.50 1.30 8.65
CA SER A 45 -7.94 1.12 10.04
C SER A 45 -7.60 2.38 10.83
N PRO A 46 -8.53 3.33 10.96
CA PRO A 46 -8.30 4.56 11.70
C PRO A 46 -8.17 4.26 13.20
N ARG A 47 -7.25 4.97 13.84
CA ARG A 47 -7.05 4.96 15.29
C ARG A 47 -7.39 6.33 15.83
N PHE A 48 -8.53 6.43 16.51
CA PHE A 48 -9.00 7.68 17.10
C PHE A 48 -8.18 8.05 18.33
N LEU A 49 -8.00 9.35 18.54
CA LEU A 49 -7.43 9.91 19.75
C LEU A 49 -8.51 9.87 20.87
N LYS A 50 -8.08 9.92 22.11
CA LYS A 50 -9.00 9.68 23.25
C LYS A 50 -9.98 10.83 23.51
N GLU A 51 -9.52 12.08 23.38
CA GLU A 51 -10.24 13.27 23.80
C GLU A 51 -10.87 14.04 22.64
N SER A 52 -10.67 13.58 21.40
CA SER A 52 -11.10 14.30 20.21
C SER A 52 -11.53 13.38 19.07
N ASP A 53 -12.18 13.98 18.06
CA ASP A 53 -12.55 13.27 16.80
C ASP A 53 -11.34 13.10 15.86
N LYS A 54 -10.15 13.49 16.30
CA LYS A 54 -8.92 13.32 15.51
C LYS A 54 -8.56 11.85 15.45
N PHE A 55 -7.94 11.47 14.34
CA PHE A 55 -7.46 10.11 14.17
C PHE A 55 -6.22 10.07 13.30
N TRP A 56 -5.54 8.97 13.35
CA TRP A 56 -4.46 8.66 12.44
C TRP A 56 -4.62 7.25 11.86
N TYR A 57 -3.99 7.01 10.75
CA TYR A 57 -3.98 5.69 10.13
C TYR A 57 -2.67 5.47 9.37
N SER A 58 -2.35 4.20 9.15
CA SER A 58 -1.28 3.82 8.26
C SER A 58 -1.85 3.29 6.95
N TYR A 59 -1.16 3.59 5.87
CA TYR A 59 -1.52 3.13 4.53
C TYR A 59 -0.28 2.63 3.80
N LYS A 60 -0.32 1.38 3.35
CA LYS A 60 0.77 0.77 2.59
C LYS A 60 0.60 1.09 1.11
N THR A 61 1.64 1.65 0.50
CA THR A 61 1.73 1.96 -0.92
C THR A 61 2.90 1.18 -1.55
N GLY A 62 3.07 1.28 -2.88
CA GLY A 62 4.26 0.76 -3.55
C GLY A 62 5.58 1.40 -3.07
N ASP A 63 5.49 2.62 -2.51
CA ASP A 63 6.62 3.36 -1.93
C ASP A 63 6.79 3.15 -0.42
N GLY A 64 6.15 2.11 0.13
CA GLY A 64 6.24 1.75 1.54
C GLY A 64 5.03 2.21 2.36
N THR A 65 5.18 2.16 3.69
CA THR A 65 4.12 2.52 4.62
C THR A 65 4.13 4.02 4.92
N ARG A 66 2.99 4.66 4.73
CA ARG A 66 2.77 6.07 5.09
C ARG A 66 1.82 6.17 6.26
N TYR A 67 2.01 7.20 7.07
CA TYR A 67 1.19 7.49 8.24
C TYR A 67 0.54 8.84 8.07
N TYR A 68 -0.77 8.91 8.27
CA TYR A 68 -1.56 10.13 8.08
C TYR A 68 -2.26 10.53 9.37
N PHE A 69 -2.31 11.83 9.60
CA PHE A 69 -3.06 12.46 10.66
C PHE A 69 -4.23 13.24 10.09
N VAL A 70 -5.39 13.11 10.70
CA VAL A 70 -6.63 13.76 10.29
C VAL A 70 -7.26 14.48 11.48
N ASP A 71 -7.54 15.75 11.29
CA ASP A 71 -8.37 16.56 12.17
C ASP A 71 -9.61 17.02 11.39
N PRO A 72 -10.78 16.39 11.59
CA PRO A 72 -11.99 16.74 10.84
C PRO A 72 -12.50 18.14 11.13
N LYS A 73 -12.36 18.62 12.36
CA LYS A 73 -12.82 19.96 12.77
C LYS A 73 -11.99 21.06 12.13
N ALA A 74 -10.68 20.88 12.09
CA ALA A 74 -9.77 21.82 11.45
C ALA A 74 -9.65 21.60 9.93
N LYS A 75 -10.27 20.54 9.38
CA LYS A 75 -10.14 20.12 7.99
C LYS A 75 -8.69 19.86 7.57
N ILE A 76 -7.91 19.27 8.47
CA ILE A 76 -6.50 18.92 8.24
C ILE A 76 -6.41 17.45 7.86
N HIS A 77 -5.72 17.17 6.77
CA HIS A 77 -5.27 15.85 6.38
C HIS A 77 -3.82 15.97 5.90
N ARG A 78 -2.88 15.40 6.64
CA ARG A 78 -1.45 15.50 6.33
C ARG A 78 -0.70 14.24 6.75
N GLU A 79 0.51 14.09 6.26
CA GLU A 79 1.41 13.08 6.81
C GLU A 79 1.65 13.34 8.31
N LEU A 80 1.71 12.28 9.08
CA LEU A 80 1.85 12.33 10.53
C LEU A 80 3.21 12.91 10.94
N PHE A 81 4.24 12.57 10.13
CA PHE A 81 5.62 13.05 10.28
C PHE A 81 6.34 13.02 8.93
N ASP A 82 7.36 13.83 8.79
CA ASP A 82 8.29 13.78 7.67
C ASP A 82 9.15 12.53 7.78
N ARG A 83 9.06 11.65 6.78
CA ARG A 83 9.76 10.38 6.78
C ARG A 83 11.27 10.52 6.62
N GLU A 84 11.72 11.50 5.84
CA GLU A 84 13.15 11.73 5.62
C GLU A 84 13.79 12.24 6.92
N PHE A 85 13.16 13.22 7.54
CA PHE A 85 13.59 13.72 8.84
C PHE A 85 13.60 12.62 9.89
N MET A 86 12.52 11.85 9.99
CA MET A 86 12.39 10.75 10.95
C MET A 86 13.46 9.68 10.72
N THR A 87 13.72 9.33 9.46
CA THR A 87 14.77 8.37 9.09
C THR A 87 16.14 8.86 9.53
N ALA A 88 16.45 10.13 9.28
CA ALA A 88 17.73 10.73 9.67
C ALA A 88 17.91 10.73 11.19
N GLU A 89 16.86 11.10 11.95
CA GLU A 89 16.91 11.09 13.40
C GLU A 89 17.08 9.67 13.97
N ILE A 90 16.31 8.72 13.51
CA ILE A 90 16.38 7.32 13.97
C ILE A 90 17.76 6.73 13.65
N SER A 91 18.31 6.99 12.46
CA SER A 91 19.62 6.47 12.05
C SER A 91 20.78 6.91 12.97
N LYS A 92 20.66 8.06 13.64
CA LYS A 92 21.65 8.53 14.61
C LYS A 92 21.77 7.61 15.83
N TYR A 93 20.67 6.97 16.21
CA TYR A 93 20.58 6.12 17.41
C TYR A 93 20.75 4.64 17.10
N THR A 94 20.29 4.20 15.95
CA THR A 94 20.33 2.78 15.58
C THR A 94 21.68 2.34 14.98
N HIS A 95 22.60 3.28 14.75
CA HIS A 95 23.91 3.02 14.16
C HIS A 95 23.89 2.25 12.84
N GLY A 96 22.77 2.30 12.13
CA GLY A 96 22.59 1.59 10.86
C GLY A 96 21.68 2.34 9.89
N PRO A 97 21.73 1.98 8.61
CA PRO A 97 20.87 2.58 7.60
C PRO A 97 19.40 2.17 7.85
N VAL A 98 18.55 3.17 8.03
CA VAL A 98 17.12 2.98 8.13
C VAL A 98 16.46 3.18 6.77
N ASN A 99 15.59 2.27 6.38
CA ASN A 99 14.87 2.40 5.14
C ASN A 99 13.71 3.39 5.29
N TYR A 100 13.79 4.53 4.61
CA TYR A 100 12.75 5.57 4.66
C TYR A 100 11.38 5.11 4.12
N LYS A 101 11.35 4.07 3.28
CA LYS A 101 10.12 3.48 2.75
C LYS A 101 9.38 2.64 3.79
N GLU A 102 10.13 1.96 4.64
CA GLU A 102 9.60 1.10 5.70
C GLU A 102 10.29 1.44 7.03
N LEU A 103 9.84 2.53 7.65
CA LEU A 103 10.33 2.89 8.97
C LEU A 103 10.03 1.77 9.97
N PRO A 104 11.03 1.28 10.72
CA PRO A 104 10.87 0.17 11.67
C PRO A 104 10.15 0.60 12.95
N VAL A 105 9.10 1.38 12.82
CA VAL A 105 8.34 1.96 13.93
C VAL A 105 7.38 0.92 14.51
N ARG A 106 7.46 0.71 15.81
CA ARG A 106 6.58 -0.17 16.59
C ARG A 106 5.86 0.63 17.67
N ALA A 107 4.75 0.09 18.18
CA ALA A 107 3.99 0.64 19.28
C ALA A 107 3.63 2.13 19.13
N LEU A 108 3.36 2.58 17.89
CA LEU A 108 3.01 3.97 17.61
C LEU A 108 1.69 4.33 18.30
N ALA A 109 1.73 5.32 19.16
CA ALA A 109 0.57 5.84 19.90
C ALA A 109 0.73 7.32 20.22
N PHE A 110 -0.39 8.04 20.34
CA PHE A 110 -0.38 9.39 20.88
C PHE A 110 -0.37 9.36 22.40
N LYS A 111 0.29 10.36 23.00
CA LYS A 111 0.11 10.71 24.41
C LYS A 111 -1.27 11.34 24.63
N GLU A 112 -1.63 11.53 25.90
CA GLU A 112 -2.88 12.21 26.31
C GLU A 112 -2.96 13.66 25.84
N ASP A 113 -1.82 14.30 25.59
CA ASP A 113 -1.74 15.65 25.04
C ASP A 113 -2.21 15.78 23.59
N GLU A 114 -2.46 14.65 22.91
CA GLU A 114 -2.82 14.55 21.50
C GLU A 114 -1.89 15.28 20.53
N LYS A 115 -0.68 15.60 20.97
CA LYS A 115 0.35 16.31 20.19
C LYS A 115 1.62 15.51 20.05
N THR A 116 1.91 14.68 21.05
CA THR A 116 3.15 13.92 21.13
C THR A 116 2.90 12.47 20.78
N LEU A 117 3.61 11.98 19.79
CA LEU A 117 3.69 10.56 19.44
C LEU A 117 4.75 9.88 20.28
N LYS A 118 4.43 8.70 20.76
CA LYS A 118 5.39 7.73 21.29
C LYS A 118 5.51 6.58 20.31
N PHE A 119 6.72 6.13 20.08
CA PHE A 119 6.97 4.93 19.28
C PHE A 119 8.29 4.29 19.69
N GLU A 120 8.47 3.07 19.29
CA GLU A 120 9.67 2.29 19.54
C GLU A 120 10.34 1.90 18.22
N VAL A 121 11.66 1.98 18.21
CA VAL A 121 12.50 1.47 17.14
C VAL A 121 13.63 0.68 17.77
N ASP A 122 13.70 -0.60 17.45
CA ASP A 122 14.59 -1.54 18.10
C ASP A 122 14.42 -1.53 19.63
N THR A 123 15.41 -1.08 20.39
CA THR A 123 15.39 -0.97 21.85
C THR A 123 15.14 0.47 22.34
N PHE A 124 15.08 1.43 21.43
CA PHE A 124 14.92 2.83 21.73
C PHE A 124 13.47 3.26 21.73
N ARG A 125 13.12 4.16 22.66
CA ARG A 125 11.83 4.84 22.71
C ARG A 125 12.00 6.26 22.28
N PHE A 126 11.13 6.69 21.37
CA PHE A 126 11.12 8.04 20.82
C PHE A 126 9.83 8.76 21.18
N GLU A 127 9.94 10.06 21.33
CA GLU A 127 8.82 10.97 21.44
C GLU A 127 8.98 12.03 20.35
N TYR A 128 7.89 12.31 19.66
CA TYR A 128 7.88 13.25 18.56
C TYR A 128 6.63 14.11 18.62
N ASN A 129 6.80 15.43 18.65
CA ASN A 129 5.69 16.35 18.61
C ASN A 129 5.32 16.71 17.18
N ILE A 130 4.09 16.37 16.77
CA ILE A 130 3.61 16.53 15.40
C ILE A 130 3.42 17.98 14.95
N TYR A 131 3.46 18.96 15.85
CA TYR A 131 3.30 20.37 15.53
C TYR A 131 4.63 21.12 15.49
N THR A 132 5.61 20.69 16.26
CA THR A 132 6.94 21.31 16.30
C THR A 132 7.97 20.56 15.47
N ASN A 133 7.63 19.38 14.97
CA ASN A 133 8.52 18.49 14.24
C ASN A 133 9.80 18.12 15.03
N ARG A 134 9.65 17.87 16.32
CA ARG A 134 10.76 17.50 17.23
C ARG A 134 10.37 16.40 18.18
#